data_5d556ab0be74406b843cc830bb9e486b
#
_entry.id   5d556ab0be74406b843cc830bb9e486b
#
_cell.length_a   1.000
_cell.length_b   1.000
_cell.length_c   1.000
_cell.angle_alpha   90.00
_cell.angle_beta   90.00
_cell.angle_gamma   90.00
#
_symmetry.space_group_name_H-M   'P 1'
#
loop_
_entity.id
_entity.type
_entity.pdbx_description
1 polymer ?
#
loop_
_entity_poly.entity_id
_entity_poly.type
_entity_poly.pdbx_seq_one_letter_code
_entity_poly.pdbx_strand_id
1 'polypeptide(L)'
;IPASLPDDIYEQILELLQPACTRVVVDATGDLLLKVLKYKPFLIKPNHEELGEFFGRGPLLNEEDILAAALKLQQQGARNVLVSRGADGAVLLDENGRQHMMASPQGKLVNSVGAGDSMVAGFLAGYLKTQDYEEALRLGVAAGSASAFNDWLATREDIDEIILQGVTNK
;
A
#
# COMPACT_ATOMS: atom_id res chain seq x y z
N ILE A 1 3.89 -4.64 16.92
CA ILE A 1 3.39 -5.81 17.70
C ILE A 1 3.30 -5.40 19.15
N PRO A 2 2.18 -5.65 19.86
CA PRO A 2 2.11 -5.45 21.30
C PRO A 2 3.21 -6.25 22.02
N ALA A 3 3.84 -5.65 23.04
CA ALA A 3 4.96 -6.26 23.77
C ALA A 3 4.66 -7.62 24.44
N SER A 4 3.39 -7.99 24.52
CA SER A 4 2.92 -9.27 25.06
C SER A 4 2.83 -10.40 24.03
N LEU A 5 3.04 -10.10 22.74
CA LEU A 5 2.99 -11.09 21.66
C LEU A 5 4.41 -11.46 21.20
N PRO A 6 4.63 -12.69 20.69
CA PRO A 6 5.90 -13.10 20.13
C PRO A 6 6.30 -12.25 18.91
N ASP A 7 7.58 -12.05 18.70
CA ASP A 7 8.12 -11.30 17.55
C ASP A 7 7.84 -11.96 16.19
N ASP A 8 7.45 -13.23 16.19
CA ASP A 8 7.12 -14.03 15.00
C ASP A 8 5.60 -14.23 14.81
N ILE A 9 4.76 -13.48 15.55
CA ILE A 9 3.29 -13.67 15.50
C ILE A 9 2.72 -13.55 14.08
N TYR A 10 3.25 -12.66 13.25
CA TYR A 10 2.81 -12.54 11.85
C TYR A 10 3.13 -13.81 11.05
N GLU A 11 4.30 -14.41 11.28
CA GLU A 11 4.69 -15.66 10.63
C GLU A 11 3.77 -16.80 11.05
N GLN A 12 3.47 -16.92 12.36
CA GLN A 12 2.56 -17.93 12.87
C GLN A 12 1.15 -17.79 12.26
N ILE A 13 0.63 -16.56 12.15
CA ILE A 13 -0.67 -16.31 11.51
C ILE A 13 -0.64 -16.71 10.03
N LEU A 14 0.43 -16.36 9.31
CA LEU A 14 0.56 -16.67 7.89
C LEU A 14 0.70 -18.17 7.63
N GLU A 15 1.40 -18.90 8.49
CA GLU A 15 1.48 -20.35 8.43
C GLU A 15 0.10 -21.02 8.56
N LEU A 16 -0.73 -20.53 9.49
CA LEU A 16 -2.09 -21.02 9.67
C LEU A 16 -3.00 -20.68 8.48
N LEU A 17 -2.77 -19.56 7.79
CA LEU A 17 -3.57 -19.12 6.64
C LEU A 17 -3.19 -19.79 5.31
N GLN A 18 -1.96 -20.31 5.17
CA GLN A 18 -1.48 -20.90 3.92
C GLN A 18 -2.42 -21.97 3.33
N PRO A 19 -2.98 -22.92 4.10
CA PRO A 19 -3.88 -23.93 3.54
C PRO A 19 -5.18 -23.37 2.97
N ALA A 20 -5.59 -22.17 3.38
CA ALA A 20 -6.87 -21.55 3.01
C ALA A 20 -6.86 -20.86 1.64
N CYS A 21 -5.75 -20.82 0.91
CA CYS A 21 -5.60 -20.09 -0.37
C CYS A 21 -6.08 -18.62 -0.29
N THR A 22 -5.95 -17.98 0.88
CA THR A 22 -6.43 -16.64 1.15
C THR A 22 -5.47 -15.60 0.58
N ARG A 23 -6.00 -14.51 0.04
CA ARG A 23 -5.19 -13.33 -0.29
C ARG A 23 -4.84 -12.59 0.99
N VAL A 24 -3.58 -12.62 1.37
CA VAL A 24 -3.09 -11.94 2.57
C VAL A 24 -2.51 -10.58 2.18
N VAL A 25 -2.92 -9.55 2.90
CA VAL A 25 -2.35 -8.21 2.82
C VAL A 25 -1.56 -7.95 4.09
N VAL A 26 -0.34 -7.46 3.93
CA VAL A 26 0.52 -7.14 5.07
C VAL A 26 0.92 -5.66 4.99
N ASP A 27 0.49 -4.89 5.97
CA ASP A 27 0.93 -3.53 6.23
C ASP A 27 1.73 -3.53 7.53
N ALA A 28 3.03 -3.75 7.40
CA ALA A 28 3.98 -3.83 8.49
C ALA A 28 5.27 -3.11 8.11
N THR A 29 6.04 -2.70 9.10
CA THR A 29 7.29 -1.94 8.92
C THR A 29 8.52 -2.76 9.29
N GLY A 30 9.69 -2.35 8.79
CA GLY A 30 10.98 -2.90 9.15
C GLY A 30 11.10 -4.41 8.91
N ASP A 31 11.83 -5.09 9.78
CA ASP A 31 12.14 -6.53 9.65
C ASP A 31 10.89 -7.42 9.63
N LEU A 32 9.78 -6.96 10.22
CA LEU A 32 8.53 -7.72 10.22
C LEU A 32 7.99 -7.93 8.81
N LEU A 33 8.05 -6.89 7.97
CA LEU A 33 7.65 -7.00 6.58
C LEU A 33 8.54 -7.98 5.82
N LEU A 34 9.87 -7.89 6.00
CA LEU A 34 10.81 -8.75 5.30
C LEU A 34 10.62 -10.24 5.67
N LYS A 35 10.36 -10.55 6.93
CA LYS A 35 10.11 -11.92 7.40
C LYS A 35 8.89 -12.58 6.76
N VAL A 36 7.87 -11.81 6.41
CA VAL A 36 6.61 -12.35 5.86
C VAL A 36 6.64 -12.53 4.35
N LEU A 37 7.64 -12.00 3.63
CA LEU A 37 7.73 -12.10 2.17
C LEU A 37 7.79 -13.56 1.68
N LYS A 38 8.42 -14.47 2.43
CA LYS A 38 8.48 -15.91 2.12
C LYS A 38 7.09 -16.57 1.98
N TYR A 39 6.06 -15.99 2.59
CA TYR A 39 4.67 -16.46 2.51
C TYR A 39 3.90 -15.90 1.31
N LYS A 40 4.55 -15.12 0.45
CA LYS A 40 4.03 -14.54 -0.79
C LYS A 40 2.74 -13.74 -0.57
N PRO A 41 2.74 -12.70 0.28
CA PRO A 41 1.56 -11.86 0.50
C PRO A 41 1.05 -11.31 -0.83
N PHE A 42 -0.28 -11.24 -0.95
CA PHE A 42 -0.93 -10.67 -2.14
C PHE A 42 -0.58 -9.20 -2.33
N LEU A 43 -0.53 -8.44 -1.23
CA LEU A 43 -0.19 -7.02 -1.23
C LEU A 43 0.65 -6.69 -0.01
N ILE A 44 1.68 -5.90 -0.23
CA ILE A 44 2.38 -5.15 0.82
C ILE A 44 2.31 -3.66 0.50
N LYS A 45 2.31 -2.79 1.56
CA LYS A 45 2.26 -1.35 1.37
C LYS A 45 3.31 -0.61 2.20
N PRO A 46 4.58 -0.57 1.83
CA PRO A 46 5.52 0.38 2.40
C PRO A 46 5.25 1.81 1.91
N ASN A 47 5.64 2.81 2.69
CA ASN A 47 5.82 4.16 2.14
C ASN A 47 7.23 4.31 1.54
N HIS A 48 7.50 5.42 0.88
CA HIS A 48 8.78 5.67 0.19
C HIS A 48 9.97 5.83 1.14
N GLU A 49 9.73 6.20 2.40
CA GLU A 49 10.75 6.26 3.45
C GLU A 49 11.10 4.85 3.94
N GLU A 50 10.10 4.09 4.36
CA GLU A 50 10.24 2.68 4.78
C GLU A 50 10.88 1.83 3.67
N LEU A 51 10.49 2.06 2.42
CA LEU A 51 11.07 1.36 1.29
C LEU A 51 12.57 1.65 1.14
N GLY A 52 13.00 2.89 1.38
CA GLY A 52 14.41 3.27 1.40
C GLY A 52 15.17 2.60 2.54
N GLU A 53 14.60 2.57 3.73
CA GLU A 53 15.19 1.96 4.93
C GLU A 53 15.50 0.48 4.72
N PHE A 54 14.63 -0.29 4.05
CA PHE A 54 14.87 -1.72 3.74
C PHE A 54 16.16 -1.97 2.97
N PHE A 55 16.67 -0.98 2.27
CA PHE A 55 17.90 -1.07 1.49
C PHE A 55 19.04 -0.21 2.06
N GLY A 56 18.92 0.23 3.32
CA GLY A 56 19.95 1.06 3.98
C GLY A 56 20.12 2.44 3.34
N ARG A 57 19.05 2.96 2.72
CA ARG A 57 19.00 4.27 2.04
C ARG A 57 18.02 5.20 2.78
N GLY A 58 18.13 6.48 2.56
CA GLY A 58 17.11 7.45 2.94
C GLY A 58 15.86 7.34 2.06
N PRO A 59 14.88 8.26 2.24
CA PRO A 59 13.65 8.27 1.46
C PRO A 59 13.91 8.20 -0.05
N LEU A 60 13.18 7.33 -0.75
CA LEU A 60 13.26 7.21 -2.20
C LEU A 60 12.33 8.24 -2.85
N LEU A 61 12.90 9.23 -3.53
CA LEU A 61 12.15 10.36 -4.07
C LEU A 61 11.77 10.20 -5.54
N ASN A 62 12.60 9.50 -6.32
CA ASN A 62 12.32 9.29 -7.74
C ASN A 62 11.63 7.94 -8.00
N GLU A 63 10.84 7.90 -9.07
CA GLU A 63 10.02 6.75 -9.42
C GLU A 63 10.85 5.53 -9.83
N GLU A 64 11.99 5.74 -10.47
CA GLU A 64 12.91 4.68 -10.91
C GLU A 64 13.49 3.91 -9.73
N ASP A 65 13.98 4.62 -8.69
CA ASP A 65 14.49 4.00 -7.46
C ASP A 65 13.38 3.27 -6.69
N ILE A 66 12.18 3.84 -6.64
CA ILE A 66 11.01 3.21 -6.01
C ILE A 66 10.66 1.90 -6.71
N LEU A 67 10.56 1.91 -8.03
CA LEU A 67 10.25 0.71 -8.82
C LEU A 67 11.34 -0.35 -8.71
N ALA A 68 12.62 0.07 -8.74
CA ALA A 68 13.74 -0.85 -8.56
C ALA A 68 13.73 -1.51 -7.18
N ALA A 69 13.37 -0.76 -6.14
CA ALA A 69 13.24 -1.27 -4.78
C ALA A 69 11.99 -2.18 -4.64
N ALA A 70 10.85 -1.79 -5.20
CA ALA A 70 9.63 -2.59 -5.23
C ALA A 70 9.85 -3.94 -5.94
N LEU A 71 10.59 -3.95 -7.05
CA LEU A 71 10.94 -5.16 -7.77
C LEU A 71 11.78 -6.13 -6.90
N LYS A 72 12.69 -5.61 -6.07
CA LYS A 72 13.45 -6.45 -5.13
C LYS A 72 12.56 -7.11 -4.08
N LEU A 73 11.56 -6.39 -3.54
CA LEU A 73 10.60 -6.96 -2.60
C LEU A 73 9.70 -8.01 -3.29
N GLN A 74 9.36 -7.80 -4.55
CA GLN A 74 8.62 -8.76 -5.36
C GLN A 74 9.44 -10.03 -5.60
N GLN A 75 10.72 -9.89 -5.91
CA GLN A 75 11.65 -11.03 -6.06
C GLN A 75 11.84 -11.82 -4.74
N GLN A 76 11.65 -11.17 -3.59
CA GLN A 76 11.68 -11.81 -2.27
C GLN A 76 10.35 -12.47 -1.90
N GLY A 77 9.28 -12.24 -2.67
CA GLY A 77 8.03 -12.97 -2.51
C GLY A 77 6.74 -12.15 -2.54
N ALA A 78 6.77 -10.83 -2.36
CA ALA A 78 5.55 -10.03 -2.49
C ALA A 78 4.94 -10.18 -3.89
N ARG A 79 3.62 -10.36 -3.99
CA ARG A 79 2.96 -10.43 -5.31
C ARG A 79 2.74 -9.02 -5.86
N ASN A 80 2.19 -8.13 -5.06
CA ASN A 80 1.98 -6.72 -5.42
C ASN A 80 2.65 -5.82 -4.38
N VAL A 81 3.30 -4.75 -4.84
CA VAL A 81 3.96 -3.76 -3.98
C VAL A 81 3.36 -2.39 -4.26
N LEU A 82 2.60 -1.88 -3.30
CA LEU A 82 2.00 -0.55 -3.32
C LEU A 82 2.85 0.40 -2.48
N VAL A 83 3.45 1.41 -3.09
CA VAL A 83 4.31 2.37 -2.40
C VAL A 83 3.59 3.70 -2.30
N SER A 84 3.26 4.12 -1.07
CA SER A 84 2.68 5.44 -0.84
C SER A 84 3.77 6.52 -0.76
N ARG A 85 3.47 7.71 -1.32
CA ARG A 85 4.40 8.84 -1.46
C ARG A 85 3.83 10.15 -0.90
N GLY A 86 2.87 10.05 0.01
CA GLY A 86 2.21 11.22 0.58
C GLY A 86 1.55 12.08 -0.50
N ALA A 87 1.92 13.36 -0.57
CA ALA A 87 1.38 14.31 -1.55
C ALA A 87 1.71 13.96 -3.02
N ASP A 88 2.73 13.12 -3.26
CA ASP A 88 3.10 12.67 -4.60
C ASP A 88 2.26 11.48 -5.11
N GLY A 89 1.33 11.00 -4.28
CA GLY A 89 0.42 9.89 -4.64
C GLY A 89 0.99 8.51 -4.33
N ALA A 90 0.89 7.58 -5.27
CA ALA A 90 1.36 6.21 -5.06
C ALA A 90 1.85 5.55 -6.36
N VAL A 91 2.71 4.54 -6.17
CA VAL A 91 3.23 3.66 -7.22
C VAL A 91 2.85 2.22 -6.87
N LEU A 92 2.34 1.47 -7.83
CA LEU A 92 2.07 0.05 -7.71
C LEU A 92 2.89 -0.74 -8.73
N LEU A 93 3.62 -1.73 -8.25
CA LEU A 93 4.16 -2.80 -9.09
C LEU A 93 3.27 -4.03 -8.88
N ASP A 94 2.49 -4.42 -9.91
CA ASP A 94 1.56 -5.54 -9.84
C ASP A 94 2.26 -6.89 -10.06
N GLU A 95 1.58 -7.98 -9.73
CA GLU A 95 2.10 -9.34 -9.84
C GLU A 95 2.39 -9.79 -11.29
N ASN A 96 1.93 -9.03 -12.30
CA ASN A 96 2.24 -9.26 -13.70
C ASN A 96 3.45 -8.45 -14.18
N GLY A 97 4.10 -7.70 -13.27
CA GLY A 97 5.24 -6.82 -13.56
C GLY A 97 4.85 -5.49 -14.22
N ARG A 98 3.55 -5.13 -14.24
CA ARG A 98 3.11 -3.84 -14.76
C ARG A 98 3.24 -2.77 -13.67
N GLN A 99 3.60 -1.58 -14.10
CA GLN A 99 3.77 -0.41 -13.26
C GLN A 99 2.57 0.51 -13.42
N HIS A 100 1.99 0.92 -12.30
CA HIS A 100 0.88 1.87 -12.26
C HIS A 100 1.28 3.03 -11.36
N MET A 101 1.02 4.25 -11.79
CA MET A 101 1.33 5.47 -11.05
C MET A 101 0.10 6.34 -10.96
N MET A 102 -0.16 6.86 -9.77
CA MET A 102 -1.33 7.70 -9.52
C MET A 102 -0.92 8.90 -8.69
N ALA A 103 -1.20 10.09 -9.20
CA ALA A 103 -0.96 11.32 -8.44
C ALA A 103 -1.98 11.46 -7.30
N SER A 104 -1.55 12.05 -6.17
CA SER A 104 -2.50 12.45 -5.14
C SER A 104 -3.36 13.62 -5.64
N PRO A 105 -4.67 13.64 -5.34
CA PRO A 105 -5.50 14.81 -5.59
C PRO A 105 -5.02 15.99 -4.76
N GLN A 106 -5.34 17.20 -5.23
CA GLN A 106 -5.01 18.42 -4.49
C GLN A 106 -5.93 18.57 -3.28
N GLY A 107 -5.35 18.84 -2.12
CA GLY A 107 -6.11 19.06 -0.89
C GLY A 107 -5.22 19.53 0.25
N LYS A 108 -5.83 19.99 1.32
CA LYS A 108 -5.12 20.40 2.53
C LYS A 108 -4.97 19.20 3.45
N LEU A 109 -3.73 18.85 3.78
CA LEU A 109 -3.46 17.83 4.80
C LEU A 109 -4.00 18.32 6.16
N VAL A 110 -4.89 17.53 6.75
CA VAL A 110 -5.47 17.75 8.09
C VAL A 110 -4.91 16.72 9.06
N ASN A 111 -5.02 15.42 8.72
CA ASN A 111 -4.55 14.33 9.57
C ASN A 111 -4.09 13.14 8.72
N SER A 112 -2.83 12.75 8.83
CA SER A 112 -2.28 11.61 8.07
C SER A 112 -2.52 10.25 8.74
N VAL A 113 -3.01 10.22 9.98
CA VAL A 113 -3.22 8.96 10.71
C VAL A 113 -4.35 8.16 10.06
N GLY A 114 -4.06 6.89 9.73
CA GLY A 114 -5.03 6.01 9.06
C GLY A 114 -5.16 6.21 7.54
N ALA A 115 -4.48 7.21 6.94
CA ALA A 115 -4.50 7.39 5.49
C ALA A 115 -3.90 6.19 4.74
N GLY A 116 -2.85 5.56 5.29
CA GLY A 116 -2.27 4.33 4.77
C GLY A 116 -3.26 3.15 4.81
N ASP A 117 -3.92 2.97 5.95
CA ASP A 117 -4.96 1.92 6.12
C ASP A 117 -6.12 2.14 5.16
N SER A 118 -6.56 3.39 5.01
CA SER A 118 -7.61 3.76 4.06
C SER A 118 -7.20 3.49 2.60
N MET A 119 -5.94 3.73 2.26
CA MET A 119 -5.39 3.39 0.94
C MET A 119 -5.44 1.88 0.68
N VAL A 120 -5.04 1.07 1.65
CA VAL A 120 -5.15 -0.41 1.54
C VAL A 120 -6.61 -0.84 1.39
N ALA A 121 -7.50 -0.30 2.21
CA ALA A 121 -8.92 -0.63 2.15
C ALA A 121 -9.55 -0.26 0.80
N GLY A 122 -9.28 0.95 0.30
CA GLY A 122 -9.72 1.41 -1.00
C GLY A 122 -9.17 0.55 -2.14
N PHE A 123 -7.88 0.24 -2.12
CA PHE A 123 -7.26 -0.65 -3.10
C PHE A 123 -7.95 -2.03 -3.14
N LEU A 124 -8.17 -2.64 -1.98
CA LEU A 124 -8.84 -3.93 -1.89
C LEU A 124 -10.28 -3.87 -2.40
N ALA A 125 -11.01 -2.83 -2.03
CA ALA A 125 -12.39 -2.64 -2.49
C ALA A 125 -12.46 -2.51 -4.03
N GLY A 126 -11.55 -1.74 -4.63
CA GLY A 126 -11.42 -1.60 -6.07
C GLY A 126 -11.08 -2.92 -6.74
N TYR A 127 -10.03 -3.59 -6.27
CA TYR A 127 -9.57 -4.84 -6.84
C TYR A 127 -10.61 -5.98 -6.75
N LEU A 128 -11.27 -6.13 -5.61
CA LEU A 128 -12.29 -7.15 -5.42
C LEU A 128 -13.50 -6.96 -6.34
N LYS A 129 -13.82 -5.71 -6.67
CA LYS A 129 -14.94 -5.36 -7.54
C LYS A 129 -14.61 -5.53 -9.03
N THR A 130 -13.39 -5.16 -9.45
CA THR A 130 -13.06 -5.03 -10.88
C THR A 130 -12.02 -6.03 -11.37
N GLN A 131 -11.20 -6.58 -10.49
CA GLN A 131 -9.99 -7.35 -10.78
C GLN A 131 -8.97 -6.55 -11.63
N ASP A 132 -9.06 -5.22 -11.60
CA ASP A 132 -8.22 -4.27 -12.32
C ASP A 132 -7.31 -3.53 -11.34
N TYR A 133 -6.00 -3.54 -11.58
CA TYR A 133 -5.00 -2.95 -10.70
C TYR A 133 -4.97 -1.41 -10.79
N GLU A 134 -5.27 -0.85 -11.94
CA GLU A 134 -5.31 0.60 -12.11
C GLU A 134 -6.51 1.19 -11.36
N GLU A 135 -7.69 0.56 -11.49
CA GLU A 135 -8.88 0.96 -10.73
C GLU A 135 -8.71 0.74 -9.23
N ALA A 136 -8.04 -0.35 -8.83
CA ALA A 136 -7.69 -0.60 -7.44
C ALA A 136 -6.79 0.51 -6.87
N LEU A 137 -5.73 0.89 -7.61
CA LEU A 137 -4.84 1.98 -7.21
C LEU A 137 -5.59 3.31 -7.13
N ARG A 138 -6.44 3.62 -8.11
CA ARG A 138 -7.25 4.84 -8.15
C ARG A 138 -8.13 4.97 -6.91
N LEU A 139 -8.84 3.92 -6.54
CA LEU A 139 -9.69 3.93 -5.35
C LEU A 139 -8.86 3.96 -4.06
N GLY A 140 -7.70 3.30 -4.04
CA GLY A 140 -6.76 3.36 -2.93
C GLY A 140 -6.23 4.77 -2.67
N VAL A 141 -5.74 5.44 -3.72
CA VAL A 141 -5.25 6.83 -3.61
C VAL A 141 -6.38 7.77 -3.20
N ALA A 142 -7.58 7.63 -3.76
CA ALA A 142 -8.73 8.44 -3.38
C ALA A 142 -9.09 8.27 -1.90
N ALA A 143 -9.16 7.04 -1.40
CA ALA A 143 -9.50 6.76 0.01
C ALA A 143 -8.43 7.27 0.98
N GLY A 144 -7.15 7.05 0.66
CA GLY A 144 -6.04 7.55 1.46
C GLY A 144 -6.00 9.07 1.52
N SER A 145 -6.21 9.74 0.38
CA SER A 145 -6.24 11.21 0.30
C SER A 145 -7.46 11.80 1.00
N ALA A 146 -8.64 11.22 0.83
CA ALA A 146 -9.84 11.65 1.54
C ALA A 146 -9.66 11.57 3.05
N SER A 147 -9.05 10.49 3.57
CA SER A 147 -8.75 10.39 5.00
C SER A 147 -7.70 11.41 5.46
N ALA A 148 -6.68 11.68 4.63
CA ALA A 148 -5.65 12.67 4.95
C ALA A 148 -6.19 14.12 4.98
N PHE A 149 -7.28 14.42 4.29
CA PHE A 149 -7.92 15.74 4.23
C PHE A 149 -9.03 15.95 5.28
N ASN A 150 -9.32 14.94 6.08
CA ASN A 150 -10.32 14.96 7.14
C ASN A 150 -9.69 14.81 8.53
N ASP A 151 -10.42 15.21 9.58
CA ASP A 151 -10.02 15.00 10.99
C ASP A 151 -10.03 13.52 11.39
N TRP A 152 -10.91 12.74 10.75
CA TRP A 152 -11.11 11.31 10.94
C TRP A 152 -10.99 10.53 9.63
N LEU A 153 -11.12 9.20 9.68
CA LEU A 153 -11.19 8.38 8.47
C LEU A 153 -12.33 8.83 7.57
N ALA A 154 -12.06 8.88 6.27
CA ALA A 154 -13.01 9.34 5.28
C ALA A 154 -14.29 8.50 5.24
N THR A 155 -15.41 9.16 5.02
CA THR A 155 -16.67 8.52 4.67
C THR A 155 -16.68 8.10 3.19
N ARG A 156 -17.71 7.39 2.79
CA ARG A 156 -17.91 7.04 1.37
C ARG A 156 -18.09 8.28 0.51
N GLU A 157 -18.83 9.26 1.00
CA GLU A 157 -19.12 10.53 0.34
C GLU A 157 -17.82 11.32 0.10
N ASP A 158 -16.93 11.40 1.08
CA ASP A 158 -15.63 12.06 0.96
C ASP A 158 -14.77 11.41 -0.14
N ILE A 159 -14.78 10.07 -0.21
CA ILE A 159 -14.04 9.34 -1.24
C ILE A 159 -14.63 9.58 -2.63
N ASP A 160 -15.96 9.57 -2.76
CA ASP A 160 -16.64 9.81 -4.03
C ASP A 160 -16.39 11.25 -4.53
N GLU A 161 -16.32 12.25 -3.64
CA GLU A 161 -15.93 13.62 -3.98
C GLU A 161 -14.50 13.70 -4.55
N ILE A 162 -13.54 13.02 -3.92
CA ILE A 162 -12.17 12.95 -4.42
C ILE A 162 -12.09 12.29 -5.80
N ILE A 163 -12.87 11.24 -6.02
CA ILE A 163 -12.93 10.56 -7.32
C ILE A 163 -13.49 11.48 -8.40
N LEU A 164 -14.50 12.29 -8.09
CA LEU A 164 -15.10 13.25 -9.01
C LEU A 164 -14.15 14.42 -9.35
N GLN A 165 -13.30 14.84 -8.42
CA GLN A 165 -12.27 15.86 -8.65
C GLN A 165 -11.16 15.37 -9.59
N GLY A 166 -11.05 14.08 -9.82
CA GLY A 166 -10.11 13.46 -10.75
C GLY A 166 -8.80 13.05 -10.08
N VAL A 167 -8.75 11.81 -9.62
CA VAL A 167 -7.49 11.11 -9.39
C VAL A 167 -6.99 10.67 -10.76
N THR A 168 -5.92 11.28 -11.25
CA THR A 168 -5.44 11.07 -12.64
C THR A 168 -4.12 10.31 -12.66
N ASN A 169 -3.97 9.48 -13.69
CA ASN A 169 -2.67 8.88 -14.03
C ASN A 169 -1.64 9.97 -14.36
N LYS A 170 -0.41 9.79 -13.90
CA LYS A 170 0.75 10.59 -14.33
C LYS A 170 1.29 10.10 -15.65
#